data_b27f7f7d66a23b3ba03aebb4c40848c4
#
_entry.id   b27f7f7d66a23b3ba03aebb4c40848c4
#
_cell.length_a   1.000
_cell.length_b   1.000
_cell.length_c   1.000
_cell.angle_alpha   90.00
_cell.angle_beta   90.00
_cell.angle_gamma   90.00
#
_symmetry.space_group_name_H-M   'P 1'
#
loop_
_entity.id
_entity.type
_entity.pdbx_description
1 polymer ?
#
loop_
_entity_poly.entity_id
_entity_poly.type
_entity_poly.pdbx_seq_one_letter_code
_entity_poly.pdbx_strand_id
1 'polypeptide(L)'
;MTGKTLLYRGILKSCNYHCSYCPFSKHPMTARELKKDRDQWFSFVQTFTEKSLPLNIRAFLLVPYGEALIHPWYWEGLSHISACPHIDAAGAQTNLSFPIHKSLSHFGQCGGNREKLRLWATFHPEMTTAETFAKKCAALSEAGITLCAGAVGVPENIGLLQSLRKKLPDNIYLWVNKMDGLERPYTKEEKNAFLEIDPYFLQELTPVFADADKCRGRLFVEGNKKLRACNMGGTLDIDWDTLCDSMCLPLPQCRRRICSCYLSYAGRSDFVNQSSFGPYPLLRIPR
;
A
#
# COMPACT_ATOMS: atom_id res chain seq x y z
N MET A 1 9.05 -11.93 19.54
CA MET A 1 8.02 -12.12 18.46
C MET A 1 8.00 -10.84 17.63
N THR A 2 8.21 -10.93 16.35
CA THR A 2 8.09 -9.81 15.42
C THR A 2 6.63 -9.34 15.44
N GLY A 3 6.39 -8.03 15.52
CA GLY A 3 5.04 -7.48 15.51
C GLY A 3 4.31 -7.72 14.17
N LYS A 4 3.02 -7.42 14.14
CA LYS A 4 2.17 -7.64 12.97
C LYS A 4 2.00 -6.37 12.15
N THR A 5 1.77 -6.54 10.85
CA THR A 5 1.31 -5.49 9.95
C THR A 5 -0.17 -5.67 9.65
N LEU A 6 -0.96 -4.62 9.85
CA LEU A 6 -2.36 -4.60 9.43
C LEU A 6 -2.49 -3.87 8.10
N LEU A 7 -3.14 -4.53 7.14
CA LEU A 7 -3.52 -3.94 5.86
C LEU A 7 -5.02 -3.62 5.89
N TYR A 8 -5.37 -2.38 5.60
CA TYR A 8 -6.75 -1.93 5.57
C TYR A 8 -7.16 -1.50 4.18
N ARG A 9 -8.25 -2.05 3.67
CA ARG A 9 -8.81 -1.68 2.37
C ARG A 9 -10.12 -0.90 2.47
N GLY A 10 -10.95 -1.16 3.48
CA GLY A 10 -12.24 -0.50 3.64
C GLY A 10 -13.22 -0.76 2.49
N ILE A 11 -14.15 0.16 2.32
CA ILE A 11 -15.18 0.09 1.28
C ILE A 11 -14.97 1.10 0.14
N LEU A 12 -13.95 1.96 0.23
CA LEU A 12 -13.65 2.95 -0.81
C LEU A 12 -13.33 2.27 -2.14
N LYS A 13 -14.09 2.63 -3.18
CA LYS A 13 -13.91 2.13 -4.56
C LYS A 13 -13.68 3.24 -5.57
N SER A 14 -13.99 4.50 -5.23
CA SER A 14 -13.82 5.61 -6.15
C SER A 14 -12.37 6.06 -6.25
N CYS A 15 -11.98 6.43 -7.45
CA CYS A 15 -10.70 7.04 -7.76
C CYS A 15 -10.96 8.26 -8.66
N ASN A 16 -10.13 9.28 -8.56
CA ASN A 16 -10.16 10.43 -9.44
C ASN A 16 -9.37 10.21 -10.74
N TYR A 17 -8.71 9.04 -10.90
CA TYR A 17 -8.07 8.58 -12.13
C TYR A 17 -8.94 7.52 -12.82
N HIS A 18 -8.80 7.40 -14.16
CA HIS A 18 -9.58 6.49 -15.00
C HIS A 18 -8.68 5.60 -15.86
N CYS A 19 -7.56 5.12 -15.29
CA CYS A 19 -6.58 4.31 -16.00
C CYS A 19 -7.22 3.11 -16.68
N SER A 20 -6.90 2.88 -17.97
CA SER A 20 -7.52 1.82 -18.79
C SER A 20 -7.26 0.41 -18.23
N TYR A 21 -6.06 0.19 -17.72
CA TYR A 21 -5.60 -1.08 -17.15
C TYR A 21 -6.00 -1.31 -15.68
N CYS A 22 -6.60 -0.32 -15.01
CA CYS A 22 -6.98 -0.46 -13.61
C CYS A 22 -8.36 -1.12 -13.47
N PRO A 23 -8.48 -2.28 -12.82
CA PRO A 23 -9.78 -2.92 -12.63
C PRO A 23 -10.66 -2.22 -11.59
N PHE A 24 -10.10 -1.29 -10.79
CA PHE A 24 -10.77 -0.71 -9.62
C PHE A 24 -11.32 0.70 -9.85
N SER A 25 -10.78 1.48 -10.77
CA SER A 25 -11.07 2.92 -10.95
C SER A 25 -12.43 3.24 -11.61
N LYS A 26 -13.30 2.26 -11.79
CA LYS A 26 -14.53 2.39 -12.60
C LYS A 26 -15.83 2.44 -11.77
N HIS A 27 -15.72 2.73 -10.48
CA HIS A 27 -16.84 2.72 -9.54
C HIS A 27 -16.95 4.07 -8.82
N PRO A 28 -17.59 5.08 -9.45
CA PRO A 28 -17.85 6.34 -8.74
C PRO A 28 -18.74 6.06 -7.52
N MET A 29 -18.40 6.69 -6.40
CA MET A 29 -19.20 6.62 -5.18
C MET A 29 -20.01 7.90 -5.01
N THR A 30 -21.27 7.74 -4.61
CA THR A 30 -22.14 8.84 -4.25
C THR A 30 -21.70 9.52 -2.93
N ALA A 31 -22.15 10.74 -2.66
CA ALA A 31 -21.88 11.42 -1.41
C ALA A 31 -22.33 10.61 -0.17
N ARG A 32 -23.42 9.84 -0.27
CA ARG A 32 -23.89 8.93 0.79
C ARG A 32 -22.94 7.77 1.04
N GLU A 33 -22.40 7.18 -0.03
CA GLU A 33 -21.44 6.08 0.07
C GLU A 33 -20.09 6.58 0.62
N LEU A 34 -19.62 7.77 0.19
CA LEU A 34 -18.41 8.40 0.75
C LEU A 34 -18.58 8.74 2.23
N LYS A 35 -19.80 9.22 2.64
CA LYS A 35 -20.09 9.42 4.05
C LYS A 35 -19.99 8.11 4.84
N LYS A 36 -20.57 7.02 4.31
CA LYS A 36 -20.50 5.70 4.93
C LYS A 36 -19.05 5.21 5.04
N ASP A 37 -18.24 5.42 4.00
CA ASP A 37 -16.82 5.09 3.99
C ASP A 37 -16.06 5.85 5.09
N ARG A 38 -16.27 7.16 5.18
CA ARG A 38 -15.68 8.01 6.22
C ARG A 38 -16.06 7.54 7.63
N ASP A 39 -17.35 7.31 7.87
CA ASP A 39 -17.84 6.92 9.18
C ASP A 39 -17.27 5.54 9.60
N GLN A 40 -17.16 4.60 8.65
CA GLN A 40 -16.55 3.29 8.87
C GLN A 40 -15.03 3.41 9.12
N TRP A 41 -14.34 4.28 8.38
CA TRP A 41 -12.93 4.55 8.56
C TRP A 41 -12.65 5.08 9.97
N PHE A 42 -13.37 6.07 10.45
CA PHE A 42 -13.18 6.60 11.80
C PHE A 42 -13.52 5.59 12.89
N SER A 43 -14.60 4.82 12.73
CA SER A 43 -14.91 3.75 13.66
C SER A 43 -13.78 2.69 13.71
N PHE A 44 -13.18 2.35 12.56
CA PHE A 44 -12.03 1.45 12.52
C PHE A 44 -10.81 2.08 13.20
N VAL A 45 -10.49 3.35 12.90
CA VAL A 45 -9.33 4.05 13.48
C VAL A 45 -9.44 4.13 15.00
N GLN A 46 -10.61 4.45 15.53
CA GLN A 46 -10.85 4.48 16.97
C GLN A 46 -10.53 3.11 17.60
N THR A 47 -11.14 2.04 17.12
CA THR A 47 -10.91 0.70 17.65
C THR A 47 -9.45 0.26 17.44
N PHE A 48 -8.82 0.65 16.32
CA PHE A 48 -7.42 0.35 16.06
C PHE A 48 -6.49 1.01 17.08
N THR A 49 -6.67 2.28 17.37
CA THR A 49 -5.81 3.00 18.32
C THR A 49 -5.89 2.43 19.72
N GLU A 50 -7.06 1.93 20.11
CA GLU A 50 -7.30 1.31 21.42
C GLU A 50 -6.77 -0.14 21.53
N LYS A 51 -6.88 -0.92 20.45
CA LYS A 51 -6.72 -2.39 20.50
C LYS A 51 -5.48 -2.93 19.76
N SER A 52 -4.79 -2.12 18.95
CA SER A 52 -3.64 -2.59 18.17
C SER A 52 -2.45 -3.05 19.02
N LEU A 53 -2.21 -2.43 20.17
CA LEU A 53 -1.13 -2.81 21.08
C LEU A 53 -1.31 -4.23 21.64
N PRO A 54 -2.44 -4.59 22.26
CA PRO A 54 -2.68 -5.96 22.72
C PRO A 54 -2.62 -7.00 21.61
N LEU A 55 -3.00 -6.65 20.38
CA LEU A 55 -2.92 -7.53 19.20
C LEU A 55 -1.49 -7.62 18.63
N ASN A 56 -0.53 -6.89 19.21
CA ASN A 56 0.85 -6.80 18.74
C ASN A 56 0.95 -6.30 17.29
N ILE A 57 0.10 -5.33 16.92
CA ILE A 57 0.18 -4.66 15.62
C ILE A 57 1.15 -3.50 15.76
N ARG A 58 2.19 -3.47 14.91
CA ARG A 58 3.27 -2.50 14.93
C ARG A 58 3.32 -1.64 13.67
N ALA A 59 2.68 -2.09 12.61
CA ALA A 59 2.62 -1.36 11.36
C ALA A 59 1.23 -1.41 10.73
N PHE A 60 0.90 -0.35 9.99
CA PHE A 60 -0.37 -0.17 9.31
C PHE A 60 -0.14 0.20 7.85
N LEU A 61 -0.92 -0.36 6.92
CA LEU A 61 -0.90 0.00 5.51
C LEU A 61 -2.33 0.14 4.96
N LEU A 62 -2.66 1.35 4.50
CA LEU A 62 -3.88 1.65 3.77
C LEU A 62 -3.72 1.25 2.30
N VAL A 63 -4.56 0.33 1.81
CA VAL A 63 -4.50 -0.24 0.46
C VAL A 63 -5.88 -0.21 -0.22
N PRO A 64 -6.43 0.97 -0.52
CA PRO A 64 -7.79 1.12 -1.04
C PRO A 64 -7.91 0.54 -2.46
N TYR A 65 -9.15 0.31 -2.90
CA TYR A 65 -9.44 0.05 -4.32
C TYR A 65 -9.43 1.33 -5.17
N GLY A 66 -9.66 2.49 -4.54
CA GLY A 66 -9.60 3.81 -5.17
C GLY A 66 -8.46 4.66 -4.64
N GLU A 67 -8.60 5.99 -4.72
CA GLU A 67 -7.63 6.94 -4.17
C GLU A 67 -8.13 7.52 -2.84
N ALA A 68 -7.58 7.04 -1.74
CA ALA A 68 -7.98 7.49 -0.41
C ALA A 68 -7.46 8.88 -0.07
N LEU A 69 -6.24 9.22 -0.48
CA LEU A 69 -5.56 10.42 0.01
C LEU A 69 -6.05 11.74 -0.60
N ILE A 70 -7.01 11.70 -1.55
CA ILE A 70 -7.76 12.90 -1.96
C ILE A 70 -8.80 13.32 -0.91
N HIS A 71 -9.11 12.46 0.05
CA HIS A 71 -10.11 12.69 1.08
C HIS A 71 -9.45 13.06 2.41
N PRO A 72 -9.75 14.21 3.02
CA PRO A 72 -9.11 14.68 4.25
C PRO A 72 -9.23 13.72 5.43
N TRP A 73 -10.34 12.99 5.55
CA TRP A 73 -10.55 12.06 6.67
C TRP A 73 -9.57 10.89 6.71
N TYR A 74 -8.99 10.48 5.57
CA TYR A 74 -7.95 9.46 5.58
C TYR A 74 -6.64 9.98 6.15
N TRP A 75 -6.31 11.25 5.89
CA TRP A 75 -5.16 11.90 6.51
C TRP A 75 -5.31 12.06 8.02
N GLU A 76 -6.51 12.43 8.47
CA GLU A 76 -6.84 12.52 9.90
C GLU A 76 -6.70 11.15 10.59
N GLY A 77 -7.26 10.08 10.03
CA GLY A 77 -7.10 8.74 10.62
C GLY A 77 -5.67 8.22 10.57
N LEU A 78 -4.91 8.47 9.48
CA LEU A 78 -3.48 8.14 9.41
C LEU A 78 -2.67 8.91 10.46
N SER A 79 -3.02 10.17 10.76
CA SER A 79 -2.35 10.93 11.83
C SER A 79 -2.58 10.28 13.17
N HIS A 80 -3.80 9.92 13.54
CA HIS A 80 -4.11 9.22 14.79
C HIS A 80 -3.36 7.88 14.90
N ILE A 81 -3.32 7.09 13.83
CA ILE A 81 -2.58 5.81 13.80
C ILE A 81 -1.08 6.05 14.01
N SER A 82 -0.49 7.02 13.30
CA SER A 82 0.95 7.31 13.40
C SER A 82 1.35 7.91 14.75
N ALA A 83 0.42 8.56 15.43
CA ALA A 83 0.64 9.11 16.77
C ALA A 83 0.71 8.02 17.85
N CYS A 84 0.18 6.81 17.60
CA CYS A 84 0.27 5.71 18.57
C CYS A 84 1.74 5.36 18.84
N PRO A 85 2.20 5.36 20.13
CA PRO A 85 3.61 5.14 20.47
C PRO A 85 4.13 3.79 19.99
N HIS A 86 3.30 2.75 20.03
CA HIS A 86 3.67 1.38 19.65
C HIS A 86 3.67 1.12 18.14
N ILE A 87 3.14 2.02 17.33
CA ILE A 87 3.18 1.90 15.87
C ILE A 87 4.52 2.41 15.36
N ASP A 88 5.23 1.59 14.61
CA ASP A 88 6.54 1.92 14.03
C ASP A 88 6.41 2.54 12.64
N ALA A 89 5.36 2.18 11.89
CA ALA A 89 5.11 2.74 10.56
C ALA A 89 3.61 2.74 10.22
N ALA A 90 3.16 3.83 9.62
CA ALA A 90 1.83 4.00 9.06
C ALA A 90 1.95 4.40 7.59
N GLY A 91 1.42 3.60 6.68
CA GLY A 91 1.59 3.80 5.25
C GLY A 91 0.29 3.85 4.47
N ALA A 92 0.38 4.34 3.23
CA ALA A 92 -0.71 4.31 2.27
C ALA A 92 -0.20 4.10 0.84
N GLN A 93 -1.01 3.39 0.03
CA GLN A 93 -0.87 3.41 -1.42
C GLN A 93 -1.63 4.61 -1.99
N THR A 94 -1.06 5.29 -2.99
CA THR A 94 -1.62 6.51 -3.56
C THR A 94 -1.13 6.77 -4.98
N ASN A 95 -1.94 7.49 -5.77
CA ASN A 95 -1.56 8.00 -7.08
C ASN A 95 -0.96 9.43 -7.03
N LEU A 96 -0.73 9.97 -5.83
CA LEU A 96 -0.22 11.33 -5.56
C LEU A 96 -1.07 12.47 -6.17
N SER A 97 -2.35 12.29 -6.41
CA SER A 97 -3.19 13.35 -6.96
C SER A 97 -3.61 14.41 -5.95
N PHE A 98 -3.36 14.19 -4.68
CA PHE A 98 -3.66 15.14 -3.59
C PHE A 98 -2.71 16.35 -3.57
N PRO A 99 -3.11 17.49 -2.96
CA PRO A 99 -2.27 18.66 -2.78
C PRO A 99 -1.31 18.46 -1.59
N ILE A 100 -0.03 18.21 -1.87
CA ILE A 100 0.98 17.76 -0.89
C ILE A 100 1.05 18.67 0.33
N HIS A 101 1.30 19.97 0.14
CA HIS A 101 1.48 20.91 1.26
C HIS A 101 0.25 20.98 2.17
N LYS A 102 -0.96 21.06 1.56
CA LYS A 102 -2.22 21.10 2.33
C LYS A 102 -2.43 19.81 3.11
N SER A 103 -2.17 18.67 2.49
CA SER A 103 -2.38 17.36 3.11
C SER A 103 -1.39 17.09 4.24
N LEU A 104 -0.10 17.42 4.06
CA LEU A 104 0.90 17.28 5.11
C LEU A 104 0.69 18.28 6.26
N SER A 105 0.19 19.50 5.96
CA SER A 105 -0.20 20.47 7.00
C SER A 105 -1.36 19.92 7.84
N HIS A 106 -2.41 19.42 7.16
CA HIS A 106 -3.56 18.80 7.84
C HIS A 106 -3.15 17.59 8.69
N PHE A 107 -2.32 16.69 8.15
CA PHE A 107 -1.77 15.55 8.88
C PHE A 107 -1.03 15.99 10.16
N GLY A 108 -0.19 17.03 10.08
CA GLY A 108 0.50 17.58 11.24
C GLY A 108 -0.44 18.24 12.24
N GLN A 109 -1.43 19.02 11.79
CA GLN A 109 -2.44 19.65 12.66
C GLN A 109 -3.28 18.62 13.45
N CYS A 110 -3.51 17.42 12.86
CA CYS A 110 -4.17 16.31 13.54
C CYS A 110 -3.21 15.48 14.43
N GLY A 111 -1.99 15.92 14.67
CA GLY A 111 -1.02 15.25 15.55
C GLY A 111 -0.23 14.10 14.89
N GLY A 112 -0.23 14.03 13.56
CA GLY A 112 0.44 12.97 12.83
C GLY A 112 1.98 13.01 12.94
N ASN A 113 2.59 11.84 13.09
CA ASN A 113 4.04 11.68 13.14
C ASN A 113 4.60 11.39 11.74
N ARG A 114 5.27 12.38 11.13
CA ARG A 114 5.82 12.27 9.76
C ARG A 114 6.93 11.21 9.64
N GLU A 115 7.71 10.99 10.69
CA GLU A 115 8.79 10.00 10.68
C GLU A 115 8.26 8.56 10.51
N LYS A 116 7.01 8.33 10.92
CA LYS A 116 6.34 7.04 10.77
C LYS A 116 5.54 6.93 9.46
N LEU A 117 5.34 8.05 8.72
CA LEU A 117 4.55 8.02 7.49
C LEU A 117 5.35 7.38 6.35
N ARG A 118 4.69 6.46 5.63
CA ARG A 118 5.26 5.73 4.48
C ARG A 118 4.30 5.79 3.32
N LEU A 119 4.75 6.24 2.15
CA LEU A 119 3.89 6.34 0.96
C LEU A 119 4.38 5.44 -0.16
N TRP A 120 3.48 4.64 -0.69
CA TRP A 120 3.69 3.89 -1.92
C TRP A 120 2.97 4.63 -3.06
N ALA A 121 3.74 5.40 -3.81
CA ALA A 121 3.24 6.27 -4.84
C ALA A 121 3.21 5.56 -6.20
N THR A 122 2.05 5.37 -6.79
CA THR A 122 1.92 4.69 -8.09
C THR A 122 1.81 5.71 -9.23
N PHE A 123 2.71 5.62 -10.18
CA PHE A 123 2.70 6.41 -11.42
C PHE A 123 1.74 5.80 -12.42
N HIS A 124 0.85 6.63 -12.94
CA HIS A 124 -0.15 6.28 -13.95
C HIS A 124 0.06 7.18 -15.18
N PRO A 125 0.79 6.72 -16.21
CA PRO A 125 1.18 7.55 -17.36
C PRO A 125 0.01 8.09 -18.19
N GLU A 126 -1.15 7.44 -18.15
CA GLU A 126 -2.37 7.95 -18.80
C GLU A 126 -2.95 9.20 -18.10
N MET A 127 -2.59 9.44 -16.85
CA MET A 127 -3.25 10.43 -15.99
C MET A 127 -2.32 11.55 -15.53
N THR A 128 -1.02 11.35 -15.58
CA THR A 128 -0.02 12.34 -15.15
C THR A 128 1.28 12.18 -15.93
N THR A 129 2.06 13.25 -16.04
CA THR A 129 3.38 13.17 -16.67
C THR A 129 4.46 12.71 -15.71
N ALA A 130 5.53 12.09 -16.23
CA ALA A 130 6.69 11.68 -15.43
C ALA A 130 7.31 12.88 -14.68
N GLU A 131 7.34 14.06 -15.30
CA GLU A 131 7.82 15.31 -14.71
C GLU A 131 7.01 15.72 -13.48
N THR A 132 5.68 15.79 -13.63
CA THR A 132 4.76 16.18 -12.55
C THR A 132 4.82 15.19 -11.39
N PHE A 133 4.85 13.90 -11.70
CA PHE A 133 4.92 12.86 -10.68
C PHE A 133 6.26 12.88 -9.93
N ALA A 134 7.38 12.99 -10.65
CA ALA A 134 8.72 13.07 -10.05
C ALA A 134 8.87 14.30 -9.13
N LYS A 135 8.37 15.48 -9.55
CA LYS A 135 8.36 16.70 -8.70
C LYS A 135 7.59 16.47 -7.40
N LYS A 136 6.45 15.79 -7.45
CA LYS A 136 5.69 15.45 -6.25
C LYS A 136 6.43 14.47 -5.33
N CYS A 137 7.08 13.47 -5.90
CA CYS A 137 7.92 12.54 -5.15
C CYS A 137 9.09 13.26 -4.47
N ALA A 138 9.78 14.16 -5.18
CA ALA A 138 10.88 14.97 -4.63
C ALA A 138 10.39 15.85 -3.46
N ALA A 139 9.28 16.57 -3.64
CA ALA A 139 8.71 17.41 -2.59
C ALA A 139 8.31 16.62 -1.32
N LEU A 140 7.82 15.39 -1.45
CA LEU A 140 7.54 14.52 -0.31
C LEU A 140 8.83 14.06 0.38
N SER A 141 9.84 13.67 -0.39
CA SER A 141 11.16 13.28 0.15
C SER A 141 11.83 14.44 0.89
N GLU A 142 11.81 15.66 0.33
CA GLU A 142 12.30 16.88 0.95
C GLU A 142 11.53 17.22 2.25
N ALA A 143 10.24 16.90 2.31
CA ALA A 143 9.44 17.04 3.52
C ALA A 143 9.70 15.94 4.57
N GLY A 144 10.68 15.06 4.35
CA GLY A 144 11.07 13.98 5.26
C GLY A 144 10.16 12.75 5.21
N ILE A 145 9.30 12.64 4.19
CA ILE A 145 8.43 11.47 4.05
C ILE A 145 9.16 10.34 3.32
N THR A 146 9.21 9.17 3.93
CA THR A 146 9.73 7.97 3.27
C THR A 146 8.74 7.46 2.24
N LEU A 147 9.18 7.31 0.99
CA LEU A 147 8.32 6.83 -0.09
C LEU A 147 9.08 5.96 -1.09
N CYS A 148 8.34 5.13 -1.81
CA CYS A 148 8.78 4.55 -3.07
C CYS A 148 7.80 4.88 -4.18
N ALA A 149 8.29 4.96 -5.41
CA ALA A 149 7.47 5.01 -6.59
C ALA A 149 7.19 3.60 -7.09
N GLY A 150 6.02 3.40 -7.69
CA GLY A 150 5.65 2.17 -8.36
C GLY A 150 4.98 2.45 -9.69
N ALA A 151 5.00 1.49 -10.59
CA ALA A 151 4.26 1.55 -11.84
C ALA A 151 3.85 0.15 -12.29
N VAL A 152 2.81 0.06 -13.12
CA VAL A 152 2.44 -1.20 -13.77
C VAL A 152 3.33 -1.39 -15.00
N GLY A 153 3.90 -2.58 -15.14
CA GLY A 153 4.78 -2.97 -16.26
C GLY A 153 3.99 -3.22 -17.54
N VAL A 154 3.31 -2.20 -18.04
CA VAL A 154 2.66 -2.21 -19.35
C VAL A 154 3.76 -2.08 -20.39
N PRO A 155 3.92 -3.04 -21.34
CA PRO A 155 5.02 -3.01 -22.32
C PRO A 155 5.10 -1.72 -23.11
N GLU A 156 3.95 -1.16 -23.51
CA GLU A 156 3.84 0.09 -24.27
C GLU A 156 4.34 1.31 -23.50
N ASN A 157 4.43 1.22 -22.18
CA ASN A 157 4.84 2.30 -21.30
C ASN A 157 6.33 2.26 -20.92
N ILE A 158 7.13 1.32 -21.41
CA ILE A 158 8.55 1.17 -21.05
C ILE A 158 9.31 2.50 -21.18
N GLY A 159 9.18 3.20 -22.31
CA GLY A 159 9.87 4.48 -22.54
C GLY A 159 9.46 5.58 -21.54
N LEU A 160 8.18 5.59 -21.13
CA LEU A 160 7.68 6.53 -20.11
C LEU A 160 8.25 6.19 -18.71
N LEU A 161 8.38 4.90 -18.38
CA LEU A 161 8.96 4.47 -17.11
C LEU A 161 10.47 4.72 -17.05
N GLN A 162 11.21 4.53 -18.16
CA GLN A 162 12.62 4.93 -18.28
C GLN A 162 12.81 6.44 -18.09
N SER A 163 11.91 7.24 -18.70
CA SER A 163 11.90 8.70 -18.51
C SER A 163 11.60 9.07 -17.04
N LEU A 164 10.68 8.39 -16.40
CA LEU A 164 10.37 8.59 -14.99
C LEU A 164 11.59 8.26 -14.12
N ARG A 165 12.27 7.11 -14.32
CA ARG A 165 13.45 6.74 -13.54
C ARG A 165 14.54 7.83 -13.58
N LYS A 166 14.79 8.42 -14.76
CA LYS A 166 15.77 9.50 -14.93
C LYS A 166 15.40 10.80 -14.21
N LYS A 167 14.13 11.01 -13.89
CA LYS A 167 13.62 12.22 -13.24
C LYS A 167 13.41 12.05 -11.73
N LEU A 168 13.25 10.83 -11.27
CA LEU A 168 13.12 10.56 -9.84
C LEU A 168 14.49 10.73 -9.14
N PRO A 169 14.53 11.32 -7.94
CA PRO A 169 15.72 11.29 -7.08
C PRO A 169 16.25 9.87 -6.89
N ASP A 170 17.57 9.72 -6.75
CA ASP A 170 18.22 8.42 -6.61
C ASP A 170 17.80 7.65 -5.35
N ASN A 171 17.43 8.36 -4.29
CA ASN A 171 16.93 7.79 -3.05
C ASN A 171 15.49 7.30 -3.12
N ILE A 172 14.78 7.53 -4.24
CA ILE A 172 13.41 7.04 -4.45
C ILE A 172 13.45 5.85 -5.41
N TYR A 173 13.15 4.68 -4.87
CA TYR A 173 13.06 3.47 -5.67
C TYR A 173 11.87 3.50 -6.61
N LEU A 174 12.06 3.07 -7.86
CA LEU A 174 10.96 2.85 -8.81
C LEU A 174 10.74 1.35 -8.99
N TRP A 175 9.65 0.87 -8.46
CA TRP A 175 9.22 -0.51 -8.57
C TRP A 175 8.28 -0.72 -9.75
N VAL A 176 8.57 -1.75 -10.56
CA VAL A 176 7.72 -2.16 -11.67
C VAL A 176 6.94 -3.42 -11.28
N ASN A 177 5.64 -3.28 -11.05
CA ASN A 177 4.75 -4.42 -10.86
C ASN A 177 4.46 -5.09 -12.21
N LYS A 178 4.44 -6.41 -12.25
CA LYS A 178 3.93 -7.10 -13.42
C LYS A 178 2.49 -6.65 -13.73
N MET A 179 2.15 -6.57 -15.01
CA MET A 179 0.79 -6.34 -15.43
C MET A 179 -0.02 -7.63 -15.26
N ASP A 180 -1.08 -7.57 -14.46
CA ASP A 180 -2.06 -8.65 -14.40
C ASP A 180 -3.00 -8.57 -15.61
N GLY A 181 -3.30 -9.71 -16.23
CA GLY A 181 -4.14 -9.76 -17.42
C GLY A 181 -3.41 -9.50 -18.74
N LEU A 182 -2.08 -9.49 -18.74
CA LEU A 182 -1.33 -9.48 -19.99
C LEU A 182 -1.61 -10.79 -20.75
N GLU A 183 -2.09 -10.70 -22.00
CA GLU A 183 -2.53 -11.87 -22.79
C GLU A 183 -1.37 -12.79 -23.19
N ARG A 184 -0.14 -12.31 -23.15
CA ARG A 184 1.08 -13.02 -23.46
C ARG A 184 2.16 -12.83 -22.41
N PRO A 185 3.14 -13.73 -22.31
CA PRO A 185 4.33 -13.48 -21.48
C PRO A 185 5.13 -12.27 -21.99
N TYR A 186 5.83 -11.60 -21.09
CA TYR A 186 6.83 -10.58 -21.48
C TYR A 186 7.91 -11.18 -22.36
N THR A 187 8.29 -10.48 -23.43
CA THR A 187 9.42 -10.87 -24.28
C THR A 187 10.75 -10.72 -23.52
N LYS A 188 11.84 -11.21 -24.11
CA LYS A 188 13.18 -11.05 -23.53
C LYS A 188 13.60 -9.58 -23.49
N GLU A 189 13.29 -8.84 -24.55
CA GLU A 189 13.59 -7.42 -24.71
C GLU A 189 12.82 -6.59 -23.67
N GLU A 190 11.54 -6.85 -23.48
CA GLU A 190 10.70 -6.20 -22.48
C GLU A 190 11.22 -6.46 -21.05
N LYS A 191 11.59 -7.73 -20.75
CA LYS A 191 12.18 -8.08 -19.46
C LYS A 191 13.49 -7.32 -19.19
N ASN A 192 14.36 -7.24 -20.21
CA ASN A 192 15.60 -6.51 -20.08
C ASN A 192 15.37 -5.01 -19.87
N ALA A 193 14.44 -4.41 -20.62
CA ALA A 193 14.10 -3.01 -20.47
C ALA A 193 13.50 -2.70 -19.08
N PHE A 194 12.68 -3.60 -18.53
CA PHE A 194 12.18 -3.43 -17.16
C PHE A 194 13.27 -3.64 -16.10
N LEU A 195 14.24 -4.55 -16.34
CA LEU A 195 15.38 -4.74 -15.43
C LEU A 195 16.30 -3.52 -15.34
N GLU A 196 16.42 -2.71 -16.41
CA GLU A 196 17.13 -1.43 -16.38
C GLU A 196 16.44 -0.40 -15.47
N ILE A 197 15.12 -0.52 -15.29
CA ILE A 197 14.31 0.38 -14.45
C ILE A 197 14.24 -0.15 -13.02
N ASP A 198 13.93 -1.43 -12.88
CA ASP A 198 13.77 -2.17 -11.62
C ASP A 198 14.60 -3.46 -11.67
N PRO A 199 15.78 -3.49 -11.04
CA PRO A 199 16.65 -4.66 -11.06
C PRO A 199 16.00 -5.95 -10.51
N TYR A 200 14.88 -5.82 -9.82
CA TYR A 200 14.16 -6.96 -9.22
C TYR A 200 12.90 -7.35 -9.99
N PHE A 201 12.65 -6.78 -11.17
CA PHE A 201 11.42 -7.04 -11.95
C PHE A 201 11.16 -8.53 -12.18
N LEU A 202 12.18 -9.35 -12.44
CA LEU A 202 11.98 -10.80 -12.66
C LEU A 202 11.38 -11.50 -11.43
N GLN A 203 11.56 -10.96 -10.23
CA GLN A 203 10.96 -11.52 -9.02
C GLN A 203 9.43 -11.35 -9.02
N GLU A 204 8.90 -10.35 -9.73
CA GLU A 204 7.46 -10.15 -9.93
C GLU A 204 6.83 -11.28 -10.75
N LEU A 205 7.60 -11.88 -11.64
CA LEU A 205 7.14 -12.93 -12.54
C LEU A 205 7.13 -14.32 -11.89
N THR A 206 7.80 -14.45 -10.73
CA THR A 206 7.96 -15.73 -10.05
C THR A 206 6.96 -15.85 -8.91
N PRO A 207 6.04 -16.84 -8.93
CA PRO A 207 5.16 -17.10 -7.79
C PRO A 207 5.96 -17.38 -6.53
N VAL A 208 5.52 -16.83 -5.40
CA VAL A 208 6.15 -17.05 -4.10
C VAL A 208 5.51 -18.26 -3.44
N PHE A 209 6.30 -19.16 -2.90
CA PHE A 209 5.78 -20.14 -1.98
C PHE A 209 5.22 -19.40 -0.75
N ALA A 210 3.94 -19.62 -0.48
CA ALA A 210 3.31 -19.10 0.72
C ALA A 210 3.84 -19.90 1.92
N ASP A 211 4.94 -19.42 2.48
CA ASP A 211 5.35 -19.88 3.79
C ASP A 211 4.34 -19.36 4.81
N ALA A 212 3.71 -20.27 5.55
CA ALA A 212 2.76 -19.93 6.59
C ALA A 212 3.36 -18.97 7.63
N ASP A 213 4.67 -19.07 7.89
CA ASP A 213 5.36 -18.19 8.82
C ASP A 213 5.54 -16.76 8.28
N LYS A 214 5.69 -16.59 6.98
CA LYS A 214 5.75 -15.28 6.33
C LYS A 214 4.41 -14.57 6.31
N CYS A 215 3.29 -15.32 6.27
CA CYS A 215 1.93 -14.78 6.31
C CYS A 215 1.42 -14.52 7.74
N ARG A 216 1.97 -15.17 8.76
CA ARG A 216 1.53 -15.05 10.17
C ARG A 216 1.64 -13.64 10.73
N GLY A 217 2.56 -12.83 10.21
CA GLY A 217 2.76 -11.45 10.64
C GLY A 217 1.75 -10.45 10.05
N ARG A 218 0.69 -10.89 9.36
CA ARG A 218 -0.22 -10.00 8.66
C ARG A 218 -1.67 -10.23 9.00
N LEU A 219 -2.38 -9.10 9.16
CA LEU A 219 -3.83 -9.03 9.24
C LEU A 219 -4.33 -8.21 8.06
N PHE A 220 -5.38 -8.66 7.43
CA PHE A 220 -6.03 -7.94 6.35
C PHE A 220 -7.49 -7.65 6.72
N VAL A 221 -7.86 -6.37 6.75
CA VAL A 221 -9.22 -5.90 7.01
C VAL A 221 -9.80 -5.33 5.73
N GLU A 222 -10.91 -5.87 5.25
CA GLU A 222 -11.51 -5.48 3.97
C GLU A 222 -13.02 -5.24 4.10
N GLY A 223 -13.52 -4.34 3.26
CA GLY A 223 -14.95 -4.03 3.15
C GLY A 223 -15.55 -3.59 4.49
N ASN A 224 -16.58 -4.27 4.94
CA ASN A 224 -17.23 -4.00 6.23
C ASN A 224 -16.43 -4.58 7.41
N LYS A 225 -15.14 -4.24 7.50
CA LYS A 225 -14.22 -4.66 8.58
C LYS A 225 -13.99 -6.18 8.66
N LYS A 226 -14.26 -6.94 7.61
CA LYS A 226 -14.05 -8.39 7.59
C LYS A 226 -12.56 -8.71 7.62
N LEU A 227 -12.18 -9.65 8.48
CA LEU A 227 -10.83 -10.16 8.58
C LEU A 227 -10.55 -11.19 7.50
N ARG A 228 -9.36 -11.11 6.93
CA ARG A 228 -8.80 -12.10 6.01
C ARG A 228 -7.37 -12.42 6.41
N ALA A 229 -6.94 -13.65 6.14
CA ALA A 229 -5.54 -14.03 6.30
C ALA A 229 -4.62 -13.30 5.33
N CYS A 230 -5.10 -13.02 4.13
CA CYS A 230 -4.42 -12.24 3.10
C CYS A 230 -5.42 -11.85 2.00
N ASN A 231 -4.98 -11.02 1.04
CA ASN A 231 -5.82 -10.56 -0.08
C ASN A 231 -6.48 -11.71 -0.90
N MET A 232 -5.87 -12.89 -0.92
CA MET A 232 -6.32 -14.05 -1.70
C MET A 232 -6.83 -15.22 -0.85
N GLY A 233 -6.74 -15.12 0.48
CA GLY A 233 -6.89 -16.23 1.43
C GLY A 233 -8.26 -16.33 2.07
N GLY A 234 -9.35 -16.29 1.37
CA GLY A 234 -10.69 -16.54 1.94
C GLY A 234 -11.11 -15.58 3.06
N THR A 235 -12.40 -15.31 3.15
CA THR A 235 -12.98 -14.49 4.24
C THR A 235 -13.14 -15.38 5.48
N LEU A 236 -12.80 -14.83 6.64
CA LEU A 236 -13.25 -15.40 7.90
C LEU A 236 -14.63 -14.84 8.25
N ASP A 237 -15.40 -15.59 8.98
CA ASP A 237 -16.68 -15.14 9.53
C ASP A 237 -16.52 -14.18 10.71
N ILE A 238 -15.30 -13.68 10.95
CA ILE A 238 -14.95 -12.78 12.04
C ILE A 238 -14.61 -11.43 11.42
N ASP A 239 -15.16 -10.37 12.00
CA ASP A 239 -14.80 -9.01 11.69
C ASP A 239 -13.79 -8.43 12.71
N TRP A 240 -13.29 -7.23 12.41
CA TRP A 240 -12.33 -6.52 13.24
C TRP A 240 -12.85 -6.21 14.65
N ASP A 241 -14.12 -5.81 14.77
CA ASP A 241 -14.70 -5.43 16.05
C ASP A 241 -14.82 -6.68 16.95
N THR A 242 -15.31 -7.81 16.42
CA THR A 242 -15.36 -9.08 17.12
C THR A 242 -13.98 -9.57 17.58
N LEU A 243 -12.94 -9.41 16.74
CA LEU A 243 -11.57 -9.72 17.15
C LEU A 243 -11.12 -8.84 18.32
N CYS A 244 -11.42 -7.54 18.26
CA CYS A 244 -11.04 -6.59 19.30
C CYS A 244 -11.73 -6.88 20.63
N ASP A 245 -12.99 -7.31 20.62
CA ASP A 245 -13.76 -7.59 21.83
C ASP A 245 -13.34 -8.91 22.49
N SER A 246 -13.03 -9.91 21.72
CA SER A 246 -12.77 -11.27 22.23
C SER A 246 -11.30 -11.51 22.57
N MET A 247 -10.33 -10.86 21.90
CA MET A 247 -8.87 -10.99 22.06
C MET A 247 -8.31 -12.43 22.11
N CYS A 248 -9.18 -13.44 22.22
CA CYS A 248 -8.84 -14.86 22.37
C CYS A 248 -9.03 -15.67 21.08
N LEU A 249 -9.54 -15.04 20.01
CA LEU A 249 -9.79 -15.76 18.77
C LEU A 249 -8.48 -16.01 18.00
N PRO A 250 -8.34 -17.19 17.39
CA PRO A 250 -7.18 -17.47 16.55
C PRO A 250 -7.17 -16.53 15.36
N LEU A 251 -6.04 -15.90 15.12
CA LEU A 251 -5.86 -15.04 13.95
C LEU A 251 -5.92 -15.86 12.65
N PRO A 252 -6.49 -15.29 11.59
CA PRO A 252 -6.59 -15.97 10.31
C PRO A 252 -5.21 -16.31 9.75
N GLN A 253 -5.06 -17.51 9.22
CA GLN A 253 -3.84 -17.95 8.56
C GLN A 253 -4.10 -18.27 7.08
N CYS A 254 -3.21 -17.83 6.21
CA CYS A 254 -3.29 -18.20 4.80
C CYS A 254 -2.93 -19.69 4.64
N ARG A 255 -3.80 -20.43 3.93
CA ARG A 255 -3.62 -21.87 3.67
C ARG A 255 -3.10 -22.16 2.24
N ARG A 256 -2.73 -21.14 1.47
CA ARG A 256 -2.26 -21.35 0.10
C ARG A 256 -0.81 -21.81 0.09
N ARG A 257 -0.47 -22.75 -0.79
CA ARG A 257 0.91 -23.19 -1.01
C ARG A 257 1.71 -22.21 -1.87
N ILE A 258 1.04 -21.51 -2.78
CA ILE A 258 1.66 -20.54 -3.69
C ILE A 258 0.91 -19.22 -3.55
N CYS A 259 1.64 -18.14 -3.37
CA CYS A 259 1.12 -16.79 -3.28
C CYS A 259 1.50 -15.97 -4.52
N SER A 260 0.48 -15.50 -5.26
CA SER A 260 0.62 -14.51 -6.32
C SER A 260 0.18 -13.10 -5.88
N CYS A 261 -0.16 -12.93 -4.60
CA CYS A 261 -0.59 -11.65 -4.07
C CYS A 261 0.58 -10.67 -4.00
N TYR A 262 0.50 -9.55 -4.71
CA TYR A 262 1.55 -8.51 -4.67
C TYR A 262 1.81 -7.97 -3.25
N LEU A 263 0.79 -7.95 -2.38
CA LEU A 263 0.96 -7.57 -0.97
C LEU A 263 1.79 -8.58 -0.17
N SER A 264 1.98 -9.82 -0.66
CA SER A 264 2.86 -10.80 -0.04
C SER A 264 4.32 -10.42 -0.18
N TYR A 265 4.65 -9.65 -1.20
CA TYR A 265 6.03 -9.22 -1.44
C TYR A 265 6.58 -8.38 -0.29
N ALA A 266 5.76 -7.60 0.37
CA ALA A 266 6.17 -6.87 1.56
C ALA A 266 6.59 -7.79 2.74
N GLY A 267 6.43 -9.10 2.64
CA GLY A 267 6.83 -10.09 3.65
C GLY A 267 7.85 -11.11 3.17
N ARG A 268 8.39 -10.95 1.97
CA ARG A 268 9.44 -11.85 1.45
C ARG A 268 10.76 -11.58 2.18
N SER A 269 11.31 -12.60 2.80
CA SER A 269 12.65 -12.54 3.42
C SER A 269 13.79 -12.56 2.41
N ASP A 270 13.52 -12.93 1.15
CA ASP A 270 14.48 -12.96 0.04
C ASP A 270 14.56 -11.64 -0.74
N PHE A 271 13.69 -10.65 -0.44
CA PHE A 271 13.91 -9.29 -0.94
C PHE A 271 15.12 -8.67 -0.25
N VAL A 272 16.07 -8.31 -1.08
CA VAL A 272 17.28 -7.62 -0.65
C VAL A 272 16.87 -6.31 0.02
N ASN A 273 17.33 -6.16 1.25
CA ASN A 273 17.24 -4.93 2.01
C ASN A 273 15.97 -4.68 2.83
N GLN A 274 15.64 -5.63 3.69
CA GLN A 274 14.63 -5.43 4.74
C GLN A 274 14.96 -4.25 5.67
N SER A 275 16.23 -3.86 5.78
CA SER A 275 16.66 -2.73 6.60
C SER A 275 16.10 -1.38 6.14
N SER A 276 15.77 -1.23 4.86
CA SER A 276 15.15 -0.01 4.32
C SER A 276 13.69 0.17 4.73
N PHE A 277 13.04 -0.93 5.10
CA PHE A 277 11.63 -0.93 5.53
C PHE A 277 11.49 -0.96 7.06
N GLY A 278 12.58 -1.17 7.77
CA GLY A 278 12.52 -1.58 9.15
C GLY A 278 11.95 -3.01 9.28
N PRO A 279 11.53 -3.41 10.47
CA PRO A 279 11.01 -4.76 10.74
C PRO A 279 9.62 -5.02 10.11
N TYR A 280 8.96 -3.98 9.58
CA TYR A 280 7.60 -4.03 9.02
C TYR A 280 7.60 -3.43 7.62
N PRO A 281 7.93 -4.21 6.58
CA PRO A 281 8.05 -3.69 5.23
C PRO A 281 6.69 -3.26 4.67
N LEU A 282 6.50 -1.95 4.52
CA LEU A 282 5.32 -1.35 3.88
C LEU A 282 5.61 -0.91 2.45
N LEU A 283 6.88 -0.72 2.10
CA LEU A 283 7.33 -0.23 0.81
C LEU A 283 8.46 -1.13 0.30
N ARG A 284 8.77 -1.06 -0.97
CA ARG A 284 9.99 -1.63 -1.54
C ARG A 284 10.99 -0.50 -1.79
N ILE A 285 12.06 -0.51 -1.03
CA ILE A 285 13.16 0.45 -1.15
C ILE A 285 14.48 -0.34 -1.14
N PRO A 286 14.78 -1.18 -2.15
CA PRO A 286 16.10 -1.77 -2.24
C PRO A 286 17.11 -0.63 -2.45
N ARG A 287 18.18 -0.69 -1.71
CA ARG A 287 19.34 0.19 -1.88
C ARG A 287 20.31 -0.39 -2.88
#